data_a8ed4da97672319ad58841af25aa7b99
#
_entry.id   a8ed4da97672319ad58841af25aa7b99
#
_cell.length_a   1.000
_cell.length_b   1.000
_cell.length_c   1.000
_cell.angle_alpha   90.00
_cell.angle_beta   90.00
_cell.angle_gamma   90.00
#
_symmetry.space_group_name_H-M   'P 1'
#
loop_
_entity.id
_entity.type
_entity.pdbx_description
1 polymer ?
#
loop_
_entity_poly.entity_id
_entity_poly.type
_entity_poly.pdbx_seq_one_letter_code
_entity_poly.pdbx_strand_id
1 'polypeptide(L)'
;PRSTLSSSSAASDVYKRQEEKDEDLRNILPEVKVGDKVSIKELIDDQHFTDPPPRYSEASLVKKMEELGIGRPSTYASIISVLSTRNYVELLNKRFHPTDRGKLLSAFLEKLFSKYVDYNFTADLENQLDEITSGKIDWVKVLDDFWKDFYSNVGQVKEKRTREVLDLLNESLGDLVFERDDNDTIDRKCKLCNTGELSLKNSFRGGAFIGCSNYPECKFTRPLSKSKASQQIHLAEPKLIGKNDLGKDIFLKNGRFGPYLQFE
;
A
#
# COMPACT_ATOMS: atom_id res chain seq x y z
N PRO A 1 24.56 36.26 -8.29
CA PRO A 1 23.40 36.59 -7.47
C PRO A 1 23.12 35.44 -6.54
N ARG A 2 23.37 35.64 -5.27
CA ARG A 2 23.06 34.68 -4.22
C ARG A 2 21.57 34.64 -4.05
N SER A 3 20.93 33.46 -4.27
CA SER A 3 19.54 33.24 -3.92
C SER A 3 19.42 33.26 -2.39
N THR A 4 18.64 34.18 -1.88
CA THR A 4 18.27 34.26 -0.47
C THR A 4 17.36 33.07 -0.16
N LEU A 5 17.85 32.17 0.69
CA LEU A 5 17.02 31.14 1.32
C LEU A 5 15.85 31.82 2.05
N SER A 6 14.62 31.32 1.84
CA SER A 6 13.43 31.89 2.47
C SER A 6 13.55 31.80 3.99
N SER A 7 13.11 32.85 4.69
CA SER A 7 13.16 33.00 6.15
C SER A 7 12.48 31.85 6.93
N SER A 8 11.59 31.08 6.29
CA SER A 8 10.92 29.91 6.83
C SER A 8 11.84 28.71 7.04
N SER A 9 12.80 28.48 6.15
CA SER A 9 13.76 27.38 6.26
C SER A 9 14.75 27.59 7.40
N ALA A 10 15.23 28.84 7.56
CA ALA A 10 16.18 29.18 8.63
C ALA A 10 15.57 29.04 10.03
N ALA A 11 14.26 29.36 10.20
CA ALA A 11 13.56 29.21 11.47
C ALA A 11 13.39 27.72 11.84
N SER A 12 13.09 26.85 10.89
CA SER A 12 12.98 25.41 11.11
C SER A 12 14.31 24.76 11.52
N ASP A 13 15.40 25.19 10.90
CA ASP A 13 16.74 24.67 11.23
C ASP A 13 17.24 25.16 12.61
N VAL A 14 16.85 26.37 13.03
CA VAL A 14 17.15 26.88 14.36
C VAL A 14 16.35 26.12 15.44
N TYR A 15 15.11 25.78 15.17
CA TYR A 15 14.27 24.99 16.11
C TYR A 15 14.82 23.58 16.31
N LYS A 16 15.20 22.89 15.23
CA LYS A 16 15.83 21.57 15.32
C LYS A 16 17.14 21.57 16.10
N ARG A 17 17.98 22.60 15.88
CA ARG A 17 19.22 22.75 16.64
C ARG A 17 19.02 23.09 18.11
N GLN A 18 17.88 23.65 18.48
CA GLN A 18 17.53 23.89 19.88
C GLN A 18 17.04 22.61 20.56
N GLU A 19 16.24 21.80 19.88
CA GLU A 19 15.81 20.48 20.40
C GLU A 19 17.00 19.54 20.59
N GLU A 20 17.92 19.48 19.61
CA GLU A 20 19.17 18.69 19.73
C GLU A 20 20.05 19.16 20.89
N LYS A 21 20.15 20.48 21.14
CA LYS A 21 20.88 21.02 22.28
C LYS A 21 20.24 20.71 23.63
N ASP A 22 18.93 20.72 23.70
CA ASP A 22 18.20 20.40 24.94
C ASP A 22 18.26 18.88 25.26
N GLU A 23 18.32 18.01 24.27
CA GLU A 23 18.56 16.57 24.46
C GLU A 23 20.02 16.31 24.88
N ASP A 24 20.99 16.97 24.27
CA ASP A 24 22.40 16.88 24.65
C ASP A 24 22.66 17.38 26.08
N LEU A 25 21.96 18.42 26.52
CA LEU A 25 22.05 18.92 27.91
C LEU A 25 21.48 17.93 28.96
N ARG A 26 20.51 17.10 28.59
CA ARG A 26 19.94 16.06 29.44
C ARG A 26 20.85 14.84 29.59
N ASN A 27 21.76 14.65 28.65
CA ASN A 27 22.69 13.51 28.60
C ASN A 27 24.10 13.83 29.05
N ILE A 28 24.33 15.00 29.67
CA ILE A 28 25.66 15.33 30.22
C ILE A 28 25.91 14.40 31.43
N LEU A 29 26.86 13.51 31.27
CA LEU A 29 27.32 12.64 32.35
C LEU A 29 27.99 13.48 33.44
N PRO A 30 27.74 13.17 34.72
CA PRO A 30 28.46 13.84 35.79
C PRO A 30 29.97 13.56 35.72
N GLU A 31 30.75 14.52 36.18
CA GLU A 31 32.21 14.36 36.23
C GLU A 31 32.58 13.24 37.23
N VAL A 32 33.17 12.15 36.74
CA VAL A 32 33.62 11.00 37.53
C VAL A 32 35.11 10.80 37.34
N LYS A 33 35.81 10.40 38.42
CA LYS A 33 37.25 10.14 38.43
C LYS A 33 37.53 8.63 38.57
N VAL A 34 38.69 8.21 38.10
CA VAL A 34 39.14 6.84 38.25
C VAL A 34 39.23 6.51 39.73
N GLY A 35 38.48 5.49 40.17
CA GLY A 35 38.42 5.07 41.60
C GLY A 35 37.13 5.47 42.31
N ASP A 36 36.28 6.28 41.71
CA ASP A 36 34.97 6.61 42.30
C ASP A 36 34.06 5.36 42.35
N LYS A 37 33.39 5.18 43.48
CA LYS A 37 32.42 4.08 43.64
C LYS A 37 31.07 4.51 43.09
N VAL A 38 30.61 3.85 42.03
CA VAL A 38 29.30 4.06 41.41
C VAL A 38 28.39 2.90 41.80
N SER A 39 27.17 3.22 42.25
CA SER A 39 26.12 2.24 42.53
C SER A 39 25.12 2.18 41.39
N ILE A 40 24.77 0.98 40.96
CA ILE A 40 23.68 0.78 40.01
C ILE A 40 22.37 1.06 40.74
N LYS A 41 21.60 2.05 40.24
CA LYS A 41 20.31 2.41 40.84
C LYS A 41 19.19 1.54 40.25
N GLU A 42 19.24 1.32 38.97
CA GLU A 42 18.21 0.59 38.22
C GLU A 42 18.83 0.03 36.92
N LEU A 43 18.44 -1.15 36.52
CA LEU A 43 18.74 -1.73 35.22
C LEU A 43 17.46 -1.67 34.38
N ILE A 44 17.45 -0.87 33.33
CA ILE A 44 16.33 -0.74 32.42
C ILE A 44 16.70 -1.49 31.13
N ASP A 45 15.94 -2.52 30.81
CA ASP A 45 16.07 -3.28 29.57
C ASP A 45 14.97 -2.84 28.59
N ASP A 46 15.38 -2.24 27.49
CA ASP A 46 14.47 -1.81 26.42
C ASP A 46 14.70 -2.66 25.17
N GLN A 47 13.60 -3.17 24.60
CA GLN A 47 13.66 -3.88 23.33
C GLN A 47 13.51 -2.87 22.18
N HIS A 48 14.55 -2.75 21.37
CA HIS A 48 14.55 -1.90 20.17
C HIS A 48 14.38 -2.73 18.91
N PHE A 49 13.53 -2.24 17.99
CA PHE A 49 13.33 -2.84 16.68
C PHE A 49 13.82 -1.87 15.61
N THR A 50 14.40 -2.40 14.55
CA THR A 50 14.75 -1.59 13.38
C THR A 50 13.49 -1.16 12.65
N ASP A 51 13.45 0.11 12.22
CA ASP A 51 12.35 0.62 11.41
C ASP A 51 12.45 0.10 9.96
N PRO A 52 11.30 -0.24 9.33
CA PRO A 52 11.30 -0.60 7.93
C PRO A 52 11.66 0.61 7.05
N PRO A 53 12.16 0.39 5.81
CA PRO A 53 12.44 1.49 4.89
C PRO A 53 11.22 2.39 4.71
N PRO A 54 11.40 3.72 4.72
CA PRO A 54 10.29 4.64 4.58
C PRO A 54 9.64 4.52 3.20
N ARG A 55 8.30 4.70 3.14
CA ARG A 55 7.58 4.75 1.87
C ARG A 55 8.05 5.91 1.01
N TYR A 56 7.95 5.75 -0.31
CA TYR A 56 8.34 6.78 -1.26
C TYR A 56 7.49 8.05 -1.10
N SER A 57 8.16 9.19 -1.13
CA SER A 57 7.57 10.50 -1.46
C SER A 57 7.65 10.72 -2.98
N GLU A 58 6.99 11.76 -3.51
CA GLU A 58 7.11 12.10 -4.94
C GLU A 58 8.57 12.25 -5.36
N ALA A 59 9.36 13.03 -4.61
CA ALA A 59 10.78 13.26 -4.92
C ALA A 59 11.62 11.97 -4.84
N SER A 60 11.43 11.14 -3.82
CA SER A 60 12.19 9.90 -3.69
C SER A 60 11.78 8.84 -4.71
N LEU A 61 10.52 8.86 -5.18
CA LEU A 61 10.07 8.01 -6.27
C LEU A 61 10.70 8.42 -7.59
N VAL A 62 10.71 9.73 -7.92
CA VAL A 62 11.38 10.25 -9.12
C VAL A 62 12.86 9.88 -9.12
N LYS A 63 13.55 10.11 -8.00
CA LYS A 63 14.96 9.72 -7.86
C LYS A 63 15.15 8.22 -8.11
N LYS A 64 14.27 7.37 -7.58
CA LYS A 64 14.37 5.92 -7.79
C LYS A 64 14.10 5.51 -9.24
N MET A 65 13.16 6.15 -9.91
CA MET A 65 12.89 5.93 -11.34
C MET A 65 14.09 6.33 -12.19
N GLU A 66 14.72 7.47 -11.88
CA GLU A 66 15.94 7.94 -12.55
C GLU A 66 17.11 6.95 -12.37
N GLU A 67 17.35 6.47 -11.14
CA GLU A 67 18.37 5.46 -10.83
C GLU A 67 18.17 4.16 -11.63
N LEU A 68 16.91 3.78 -11.87
CA LEU A 68 16.52 2.57 -12.58
C LEU A 68 16.41 2.77 -14.11
N GLY A 69 16.56 4.01 -14.62
CA GLY A 69 16.39 4.34 -16.03
C GLY A 69 14.93 4.27 -16.52
N ILE A 70 13.95 4.31 -15.59
CA ILE A 70 12.52 4.22 -15.89
C ILE A 70 11.94 5.61 -16.09
N GLY A 71 11.42 5.91 -17.27
CA GLY A 71 10.90 7.23 -17.63
C GLY A 71 12.02 8.23 -17.93
N ARG A 72 11.61 9.46 -18.23
CA ARG A 72 12.51 10.59 -18.53
C ARG A 72 11.99 11.84 -17.82
N PRO A 73 12.77 12.92 -17.67
CA PRO A 73 12.33 14.14 -16.99
C PRO A 73 10.98 14.68 -17.47
N SER A 74 10.69 14.54 -18.76
CA SER A 74 9.41 14.95 -19.36
C SER A 74 8.22 14.08 -18.97
N THR A 75 8.42 12.85 -18.50
CA THR A 75 7.35 11.88 -18.20
C THR A 75 7.11 11.65 -16.71
N TYR A 76 8.05 11.98 -15.82
CA TYR A 76 7.91 11.70 -14.38
C TYR A 76 6.64 12.29 -13.77
N ALA A 77 6.35 13.55 -14.05
CA ALA A 77 5.16 14.23 -13.51
C ALA A 77 3.86 13.57 -13.99
N SER A 78 3.79 13.16 -15.26
CA SER A 78 2.62 12.49 -15.82
C SER A 78 2.43 11.09 -15.22
N ILE A 79 3.50 10.33 -15.00
CA ILE A 79 3.45 9.02 -14.34
C ILE A 79 2.87 9.14 -12.93
N ILE A 80 3.39 10.07 -12.11
CA ILE A 80 2.91 10.29 -10.74
C ILE A 80 1.43 10.72 -10.74
N SER A 81 1.07 11.63 -11.66
CA SER A 81 -0.32 12.07 -11.82
C SER A 81 -1.25 10.91 -12.14
N VAL A 82 -0.87 10.01 -13.04
CA VAL A 82 -1.66 8.84 -13.43
C VAL A 82 -1.84 7.88 -12.25
N LEU A 83 -0.81 7.63 -11.43
CA LEU A 83 -0.91 6.78 -10.25
C LEU A 83 -2.00 7.27 -9.29
N SER A 84 -2.04 8.58 -9.03
CA SER A 84 -3.03 9.22 -8.14
C SER A 84 -4.41 9.31 -8.78
N THR A 85 -4.51 9.76 -10.04
CA THR A 85 -5.79 9.95 -10.74
C THR A 85 -6.54 8.64 -10.94
N ARG A 86 -5.82 7.54 -11.16
CA ARG A 86 -6.42 6.20 -11.30
C ARG A 86 -6.66 5.50 -9.96
N ASN A 87 -6.38 6.17 -8.84
CA ASN A 87 -6.49 5.62 -7.49
C ASN A 87 -5.68 4.32 -7.31
N TYR A 88 -4.48 4.24 -7.86
CA TYR A 88 -3.55 3.14 -7.58
C TYR A 88 -2.78 3.38 -6.30
N VAL A 89 -2.55 4.66 -5.97
CA VAL A 89 -1.92 5.10 -4.73
C VAL A 89 -2.70 6.27 -4.12
N GLU A 90 -2.59 6.41 -2.79
CA GLU A 90 -3.03 7.57 -2.03
C GLU A 90 -1.82 8.27 -1.44
N LEU A 91 -1.87 9.60 -1.37
CA LEU A 91 -0.80 10.40 -0.75
C LEU A 91 -1.18 10.72 0.70
N LEU A 92 -0.59 10.02 1.66
CA LEU A 92 -0.78 10.26 3.09
C LEU A 92 0.53 10.76 3.69
N ASN A 93 0.49 11.89 4.39
CA ASN A 93 1.68 12.51 4.98
C ASN A 93 2.84 12.68 3.97
N LYS A 94 2.54 13.12 2.75
CA LYS A 94 3.47 13.28 1.64
C LYS A 94 4.18 11.98 1.21
N ARG A 95 3.60 10.81 1.51
CA ARG A 95 4.12 9.49 1.12
C ARG A 95 3.06 8.68 0.39
N PHE A 96 3.49 7.93 -0.61
CA PHE A 96 2.59 7.06 -1.38
C PHE A 96 2.22 5.80 -0.61
N HIS A 97 0.94 5.54 -0.55
CA HIS A 97 0.36 4.31 0.00
C HIS A 97 -0.42 3.59 -1.10
N PRO A 98 -0.05 2.34 -1.45
CA PRO A 98 -0.81 1.58 -2.43
C PRO A 98 -2.23 1.32 -1.95
N THR A 99 -3.20 1.61 -2.81
CA THR A 99 -4.61 1.25 -2.59
C THR A 99 -4.84 -0.24 -2.87
N ASP A 100 -5.99 -0.77 -2.51
CA ASP A 100 -6.37 -2.15 -2.85
C ASP A 100 -6.41 -2.36 -4.36
N ARG A 101 -6.87 -1.36 -5.10
CA ARG A 101 -6.85 -1.37 -6.57
C ARG A 101 -5.43 -1.42 -7.13
N GLY A 102 -4.51 -0.66 -6.55
CA GLY A 102 -3.10 -0.68 -6.93
C GLY A 102 -2.45 -2.04 -6.67
N LYS A 103 -2.66 -2.60 -5.48
CA LYS A 103 -2.14 -3.93 -5.10
C LYS A 103 -2.66 -5.03 -6.01
N LEU A 104 -3.98 -5.03 -6.29
CA LEU A 104 -4.59 -6.01 -7.18
C LEU A 104 -4.03 -5.92 -8.60
N LEU A 105 -3.89 -4.71 -9.14
CA LEU A 105 -3.31 -4.49 -10.46
C LEU A 105 -1.85 -4.93 -10.52
N SER A 106 -1.05 -4.59 -9.50
CA SER A 106 0.36 -5.02 -9.44
C SER A 106 0.48 -6.54 -9.47
N ALA A 107 -0.26 -7.24 -8.61
CA ALA A 107 -0.27 -8.69 -8.55
C ALA A 107 -0.73 -9.33 -9.88
N PHE A 108 -1.73 -8.74 -10.53
CA PHE A 108 -2.21 -9.18 -11.85
C PHE A 108 -1.10 -9.05 -12.91
N LEU A 109 -0.45 -7.90 -12.96
CA LEU A 109 0.60 -7.64 -13.93
C LEU A 109 1.85 -8.50 -13.67
N GLU A 110 2.27 -8.65 -12.43
CA GLU A 110 3.42 -9.50 -12.04
C GLU A 110 3.20 -10.97 -12.42
N LYS A 111 1.98 -11.49 -12.31
CA LYS A 111 1.68 -12.89 -12.61
C LYS A 111 1.44 -13.17 -14.10
N LEU A 112 0.83 -12.24 -14.82
CA LEU A 112 0.39 -12.47 -16.21
C LEU A 112 1.21 -11.71 -17.24
N PHE A 113 1.90 -10.65 -16.81
CA PHE A 113 2.68 -9.75 -17.66
C PHE A 113 4.07 -9.44 -17.05
N SER A 114 4.68 -10.43 -16.38
CA SER A 114 5.93 -10.24 -15.62
C SER A 114 7.04 -9.57 -16.42
N LYS A 115 7.24 -9.95 -17.70
CA LYS A 115 8.21 -9.34 -18.61
C LYS A 115 8.02 -7.82 -18.73
N TYR A 116 6.77 -7.35 -18.81
CA TYR A 116 6.44 -5.93 -19.08
C TYR A 116 6.44 -5.03 -17.83
N VAL A 117 6.46 -5.62 -16.65
CA VAL A 117 6.59 -4.89 -15.38
C VAL A 117 7.98 -5.01 -14.77
N ASP A 118 8.88 -5.72 -15.44
CA ASP A 118 10.28 -5.77 -15.07
C ASP A 118 10.95 -4.41 -15.28
N TYR A 119 11.78 -4.00 -14.33
CA TYR A 119 12.45 -2.69 -14.37
C TYR A 119 13.42 -2.59 -15.53
N ASN A 120 14.16 -3.67 -15.82
CA ASN A 120 15.13 -3.71 -16.92
C ASN A 120 14.43 -3.60 -18.26
N PHE A 121 13.31 -4.31 -18.44
CA PHE A 121 12.54 -4.23 -19.68
C PHE A 121 12.11 -2.80 -19.99
N THR A 122 11.60 -2.07 -18.98
CA THR A 122 11.17 -0.68 -19.15
C THR A 122 12.36 0.23 -19.43
N ALA A 123 13.48 0.05 -18.73
CA ALA A 123 14.70 0.82 -18.95
C ALA A 123 15.28 0.57 -20.35
N ASP A 124 15.31 -0.69 -20.81
CA ASP A 124 15.80 -1.05 -22.13
C ASP A 124 14.94 -0.47 -23.25
N LEU A 125 13.61 -0.46 -23.05
CA LEU A 125 12.69 0.17 -24.01
C LEU A 125 12.91 1.68 -24.10
N GLU A 126 13.10 2.34 -22.96
CA GLU A 126 13.43 3.79 -22.91
C GLU A 126 14.76 4.09 -23.63
N ASN A 127 15.77 3.23 -23.45
CA ASN A 127 17.05 3.36 -24.14
C ASN A 127 16.91 3.16 -25.67
N GLN A 128 16.09 2.20 -26.09
CA GLN A 128 15.79 2.00 -27.53
C GLN A 128 15.08 3.22 -28.12
N LEU A 129 14.18 3.88 -27.38
CA LEU A 129 13.54 5.13 -27.82
C LEU A 129 14.57 6.27 -27.98
N ASP A 130 15.57 6.37 -27.10
CA ASP A 130 16.65 7.32 -27.24
C ASP A 130 17.53 7.00 -28.48
N GLU A 131 17.76 5.72 -28.76
CA GLU A 131 18.48 5.30 -29.97
C GLU A 131 17.71 5.58 -31.26
N ILE A 132 16.38 5.46 -31.27
CA ILE A 132 15.51 5.88 -32.38
C ILE A 132 15.68 7.40 -32.60
N THR A 133 15.61 8.19 -31.53
CA THR A 133 15.76 9.65 -31.59
C THR A 133 17.11 10.08 -32.16
N SER A 134 18.16 9.30 -31.88
CA SER A 134 19.51 9.53 -32.43
C SER A 134 19.72 8.92 -33.84
N GLY A 135 18.71 8.29 -34.44
CA GLY A 135 18.75 7.70 -35.78
C GLY A 135 19.57 6.42 -35.89
N LYS A 136 19.89 5.76 -34.77
CA LYS A 136 20.69 4.52 -34.77
C LYS A 136 19.87 3.27 -35.12
N ILE A 137 18.60 3.26 -34.73
CA ILE A 137 17.69 2.13 -34.99
C ILE A 137 16.36 2.63 -35.58
N ASP A 138 15.71 1.77 -36.33
CA ASP A 138 14.43 2.03 -36.94
C ASP A 138 13.29 1.79 -35.94
N TRP A 139 12.44 2.80 -35.77
CA TRP A 139 11.29 2.76 -34.85
C TRP A 139 10.27 1.67 -35.23
N VAL A 140 10.07 1.41 -36.53
CA VAL A 140 9.12 0.40 -37.01
C VAL A 140 9.53 -0.99 -36.52
N LYS A 141 10.83 -1.29 -36.58
CA LYS A 141 11.38 -2.55 -36.11
C LYS A 141 11.18 -2.75 -34.62
N VAL A 142 11.48 -1.73 -33.81
CA VAL A 142 11.30 -1.77 -32.36
C VAL A 142 9.84 -2.01 -31.98
N LEU A 143 8.90 -1.32 -32.64
CA LEU A 143 7.47 -1.49 -32.40
C LEU A 143 6.95 -2.87 -32.86
N ASP A 144 7.43 -3.39 -33.98
CA ASP A 144 7.03 -4.70 -34.50
C ASP A 144 7.50 -5.82 -33.57
N ASP A 145 8.74 -5.77 -33.11
CA ASP A 145 9.30 -6.74 -32.16
C ASP A 145 8.55 -6.70 -30.81
N PHE A 146 8.30 -5.51 -30.28
CA PHE A 146 7.49 -5.35 -29.07
C PHE A 146 6.09 -5.92 -29.25
N TRP A 147 5.41 -5.57 -30.37
CA TRP A 147 4.03 -5.94 -30.61
C TRP A 147 3.82 -7.44 -30.77
N LYS A 148 4.71 -8.13 -31.46
CA LYS A 148 4.64 -9.59 -31.65
C LYS A 148 4.62 -10.32 -30.31
N ASP A 149 5.55 -10.00 -29.44
CA ASP A 149 5.64 -10.60 -28.11
C ASP A 149 4.44 -10.24 -27.25
N PHE A 150 4.07 -8.97 -27.23
CA PHE A 150 2.95 -8.48 -26.44
C PHE A 150 1.62 -9.11 -26.86
N TYR A 151 1.36 -9.15 -28.17
CA TYR A 151 0.15 -9.73 -28.73
C TYR A 151 0.02 -11.22 -28.42
N SER A 152 1.12 -11.96 -28.53
CA SER A 152 1.17 -13.38 -28.16
C SER A 152 0.81 -13.58 -26.68
N ASN A 153 1.39 -12.77 -25.77
CA ASN A 153 1.11 -12.85 -24.34
C ASN A 153 -0.37 -12.48 -24.03
N VAL A 154 -0.89 -11.45 -24.65
CA VAL A 154 -2.30 -11.08 -24.53
C VAL A 154 -3.23 -12.22 -24.97
N GLY A 155 -2.86 -12.93 -26.05
CA GLY A 155 -3.58 -14.13 -26.52
C GLY A 155 -3.68 -15.19 -25.43
N GLN A 156 -2.54 -15.56 -24.83
CA GLN A 156 -2.49 -16.54 -23.74
C GLN A 156 -3.31 -16.13 -22.51
N VAL A 157 -3.29 -14.84 -22.16
CA VAL A 157 -4.08 -14.31 -21.01
C VAL A 157 -5.57 -14.34 -21.31
N LYS A 158 -6.00 -14.05 -22.55
CA LYS A 158 -7.42 -14.10 -22.97
C LYS A 158 -8.02 -15.48 -22.91
N GLU A 159 -7.22 -16.52 -23.07
CA GLU A 159 -7.69 -17.92 -22.98
C GLU A 159 -7.97 -18.35 -21.54
N LYS A 160 -7.38 -17.68 -20.55
CA LYS A 160 -7.62 -17.98 -19.13
C LYS A 160 -9.03 -17.57 -18.70
N ARG A 161 -9.68 -18.48 -17.97
CA ARG A 161 -11.00 -18.19 -17.37
C ARG A 161 -10.82 -17.21 -16.21
N THR A 162 -11.81 -16.36 -16.00
CA THR A 162 -11.81 -15.40 -14.87
C THR A 162 -11.52 -16.06 -13.53
N ARG A 163 -11.99 -17.29 -13.32
CA ARG A 163 -11.76 -18.03 -12.09
C ARG A 163 -10.28 -18.38 -11.91
N GLU A 164 -9.62 -18.86 -12.94
CA GLU A 164 -8.19 -19.18 -12.91
C GLU A 164 -7.34 -17.95 -12.59
N VAL A 165 -7.70 -16.80 -13.15
CA VAL A 165 -7.05 -15.53 -12.84
C VAL A 165 -7.27 -15.13 -11.38
N LEU A 166 -8.48 -15.28 -10.85
CA LEU A 166 -8.79 -15.00 -9.45
C LEU A 166 -8.04 -15.94 -8.50
N ASP A 167 -7.90 -17.21 -8.84
CA ASP A 167 -7.16 -18.19 -8.04
C ASP A 167 -5.65 -17.82 -7.99
N LEU A 168 -5.04 -17.46 -9.13
CA LEU A 168 -3.66 -16.96 -9.20
C LEU A 168 -3.45 -15.69 -8.35
N LEU A 169 -4.39 -14.76 -8.42
CA LEU A 169 -4.34 -13.52 -7.64
C LEU A 169 -4.56 -13.77 -6.14
N ASN A 170 -5.44 -14.71 -5.79
CA ASN A 170 -5.70 -15.11 -4.42
C ASN A 170 -4.46 -15.71 -3.76
N GLU A 171 -3.65 -16.44 -4.51
CA GLU A 171 -2.36 -16.96 -4.08
C GLU A 171 -1.35 -15.84 -3.85
N SER A 172 -1.19 -14.96 -4.84
CA SER A 172 -0.20 -13.86 -4.80
C SER A 172 -0.50 -12.80 -3.75
N LEU A 173 -1.78 -12.52 -3.48
CA LEU A 173 -2.21 -11.52 -2.51
C LEU A 173 -2.38 -12.09 -1.11
N GLY A 174 -2.18 -13.40 -0.92
CA GLY A 174 -2.39 -14.06 0.34
C GLY A 174 -1.71 -13.34 1.51
N ASP A 175 -0.42 -13.10 1.43
CA ASP A 175 0.38 -12.43 2.46
C ASP A 175 -0.04 -10.97 2.72
N LEU A 176 -0.58 -10.29 1.74
CA LEU A 176 -1.01 -8.89 1.86
C LEU A 176 -2.41 -8.75 2.46
N VAL A 177 -3.26 -9.78 2.26
CA VAL A 177 -4.70 -9.70 2.54
C VAL A 177 -5.08 -10.48 3.78
N PHE A 178 -4.45 -11.63 4.02
CA PHE A 178 -4.76 -12.49 5.17
C PHE A 178 -3.74 -12.32 6.28
N GLU A 179 -4.11 -12.73 7.47
CA GLU A 179 -3.21 -12.82 8.62
C GLU A 179 -2.48 -14.15 8.58
N ARG A 180 -1.30 -14.19 9.17
CA ARG A 180 -0.59 -15.44 9.42
C ARG A 180 -0.97 -15.93 10.81
N ASP A 181 -1.12 -17.22 10.95
CA ASP A 181 -1.32 -17.89 12.22
C ASP A 181 0.02 -18.04 12.99
N ASP A 182 -0.04 -18.59 14.20
CA ASP A 182 1.13 -18.81 15.05
C ASP A 182 2.17 -19.78 14.42
N ASN A 183 1.79 -20.53 13.37
CA ASN A 183 2.64 -21.42 12.61
C ASN A 183 3.17 -20.79 11.31
N ASP A 184 3.05 -19.47 11.16
CA ASP A 184 3.44 -18.70 9.97
C ASP A 184 2.70 -19.13 8.68
N THR A 185 1.53 -19.77 8.80
CA THR A 185 0.65 -20.11 7.68
C THR A 185 -0.44 -19.06 7.49
N ILE A 186 -0.90 -18.87 6.25
CA ILE A 186 -1.92 -17.88 5.92
C ILE A 186 -3.27 -18.33 6.46
N ASP A 187 -3.83 -17.60 7.44
CA ASP A 187 -5.17 -17.90 7.97
C ASP A 187 -6.28 -17.43 7.01
N ARG A 188 -6.88 -18.38 6.33
CA ARG A 188 -8.03 -18.16 5.44
C ARG A 188 -9.38 -18.58 6.05
N LYS A 189 -9.40 -18.91 7.32
CA LYS A 189 -10.62 -19.38 8.00
C LYS A 189 -11.65 -18.26 8.09
N CYS A 190 -12.88 -18.59 7.74
CA CYS A 190 -13.98 -17.64 7.89
C CYS A 190 -14.35 -17.45 9.36
N LYS A 191 -14.22 -16.22 9.86
CA LYS A 191 -14.52 -15.87 11.27
C LYS A 191 -16.02 -15.94 11.61
N LEU A 192 -16.91 -16.06 10.61
CA LEU A 192 -18.37 -16.13 10.84
C LEU A 192 -18.86 -17.58 10.94
N CYS A 193 -18.52 -18.43 9.97
CA CYS A 193 -18.99 -19.82 9.97
C CYS A 193 -17.96 -20.84 10.48
N ASN A 194 -16.70 -20.43 10.63
CA ASN A 194 -15.56 -21.26 11.08
C ASN A 194 -15.24 -22.51 10.23
N THR A 195 -16.04 -22.79 9.20
CA THR A 195 -15.91 -23.96 8.32
C THR A 195 -15.51 -23.63 6.90
N GLY A 196 -15.85 -22.42 6.41
CA GLY A 196 -15.51 -21.97 5.06
C GLY A 196 -14.17 -21.26 4.99
N GLU A 197 -13.61 -21.21 3.78
CA GLU A 197 -12.37 -20.49 3.47
C GLU A 197 -12.67 -19.14 2.84
N LEU A 198 -11.84 -18.15 3.20
CA LEU A 198 -11.88 -16.82 2.62
C LEU A 198 -11.03 -16.77 1.35
N SER A 199 -11.61 -16.29 0.28
CA SER A 199 -10.93 -16.14 -1.01
C SER A 199 -11.32 -14.85 -1.72
N LEU A 200 -10.47 -14.45 -2.66
CA LEU A 200 -10.73 -13.32 -3.53
C LEU A 200 -11.92 -13.62 -4.44
N LYS A 201 -12.90 -12.74 -4.43
CA LYS A 201 -14.09 -12.79 -5.28
C LYS A 201 -14.19 -11.49 -6.07
N ASN A 202 -14.89 -11.54 -7.19
CA ASN A 202 -15.20 -10.36 -7.99
C ASN A 202 -16.70 -10.11 -7.97
N SER A 203 -17.08 -8.87 -7.70
CA SER A 203 -18.46 -8.40 -7.78
C SER A 203 -18.69 -7.67 -9.09
N PHE A 204 -19.82 -7.92 -9.74
CA PHE A 204 -20.19 -7.24 -10.99
C PHE A 204 -20.27 -5.71 -10.88
N ARG A 205 -20.53 -5.17 -9.67
CA ARG A 205 -20.73 -3.72 -9.43
C ARG A 205 -19.68 -3.10 -8.49
N GLY A 206 -19.02 -3.90 -7.66
CA GLY A 206 -18.21 -3.39 -6.55
C GLY A 206 -16.70 -3.72 -6.63
N GLY A 207 -16.24 -4.37 -7.70
CA GLY A 207 -14.84 -4.77 -7.82
C GLY A 207 -14.48 -5.99 -6.97
N ALA A 208 -13.20 -6.15 -6.65
CA ALA A 208 -12.70 -7.29 -5.91
C ALA A 208 -12.95 -7.16 -4.39
N PHE A 209 -13.33 -8.27 -3.76
CA PHE A 209 -13.58 -8.37 -2.32
C PHE A 209 -13.21 -9.77 -1.82
N ILE A 210 -13.07 -9.92 -0.52
CA ILE A 210 -12.85 -11.23 0.11
C ILE A 210 -14.20 -11.77 0.57
N GLY A 211 -14.51 -12.98 0.15
CA GLY A 211 -15.76 -13.66 0.49
C GLY A 211 -15.54 -15.09 0.94
N CYS A 212 -16.50 -15.63 1.71
CA CYS A 212 -16.48 -17.00 2.18
C CYS A 212 -16.83 -17.99 1.06
N SER A 213 -16.22 -19.19 1.09
CA SER A 213 -16.51 -20.29 0.15
C SER A 213 -17.92 -20.87 0.35
N ASN A 214 -18.46 -20.78 1.56
CA ASN A 214 -19.78 -21.34 1.92
C ASN A 214 -20.95 -20.40 1.55
N TYR A 215 -20.75 -19.50 0.59
CA TYR A 215 -21.89 -18.74 0.05
C TYR A 215 -22.82 -19.68 -0.74
N PRO A 216 -24.14 -19.60 -0.59
CA PRO A 216 -24.95 -18.55 0.05
C PRO A 216 -25.23 -18.71 1.56
N GLU A 217 -24.91 -19.85 2.20
CA GLU A 217 -25.16 -20.10 3.61
C GLU A 217 -24.41 -19.11 4.51
N CYS A 218 -23.16 -18.86 4.19
CA CYS A 218 -22.34 -17.85 4.85
C CYS A 218 -22.16 -16.63 3.95
N LYS A 219 -22.69 -15.49 4.37
CA LYS A 219 -22.63 -14.22 3.62
C LYS A 219 -21.47 -13.32 4.06
N PHE A 220 -20.45 -13.88 4.70
CA PHE A 220 -19.29 -13.09 5.13
C PHE A 220 -18.54 -12.50 3.94
N THR A 221 -18.36 -11.18 3.95
CA THR A 221 -17.56 -10.44 2.97
C THR A 221 -16.77 -9.34 3.66
N ARG A 222 -15.60 -9.02 3.13
CA ARG A 222 -14.81 -7.85 3.55
C ARG A 222 -14.03 -7.26 2.38
N PRO A 223 -13.62 -5.97 2.43
CA PRO A 223 -12.71 -5.38 1.46
C PRO A 223 -11.31 -6.03 1.56
N LEU A 224 -10.47 -5.80 0.54
CA LEU A 224 -9.09 -6.30 0.52
C LEU A 224 -8.25 -5.67 1.62
N SER A 225 -8.40 -4.36 1.86
CA SER A 225 -7.58 -3.65 2.84
C SER A 225 -8.00 -3.96 4.27
N LYS A 226 -6.99 -4.09 5.13
CA LYS A 226 -7.15 -4.18 6.59
C LYS A 226 -7.30 -2.80 7.24
N SER A 227 -7.46 -1.71 6.47
CA SER A 227 -7.51 -0.36 7.02
C SER A 227 -8.65 -0.24 8.03
N LYS A 228 -8.34 0.29 9.22
CA LYS A 228 -9.31 0.51 10.29
C LYS A 228 -10.51 1.36 9.86
N ALA A 229 -10.37 2.15 8.80
CA ALA A 229 -11.43 2.96 8.20
C ALA A 229 -12.47 2.12 7.42
N SER A 230 -12.14 0.91 6.98
CA SER A 230 -13.06 0.00 6.26
C SER A 230 -13.62 -1.12 7.12
N GLN A 231 -13.45 -1.09 8.44
CA GLN A 231 -14.31 -1.82 9.34
C GLN A 231 -15.70 -1.13 9.30
N GLN A 232 -16.36 -1.23 8.17
CA GLN A 232 -17.82 -1.18 8.17
C GLN A 232 -18.23 -2.23 9.16
N ILE A 233 -18.73 -1.77 10.30
CA ILE A 233 -19.33 -2.62 11.32
C ILE A 233 -20.45 -3.37 10.60
N HIS A 234 -20.17 -4.60 10.16
CA HIS A 234 -21.22 -5.52 9.74
C HIS A 234 -21.96 -5.90 11.01
N LEU A 235 -22.83 -5.00 11.43
CA LEU A 235 -23.84 -5.34 12.44
C LEU A 235 -24.81 -6.28 11.74
N ALA A 236 -24.58 -7.56 11.93
CA ALA A 236 -25.53 -8.60 11.50
C ALA A 236 -26.89 -8.42 12.20
N GLU A 237 -26.88 -7.80 13.37
CA GLU A 237 -28.07 -7.47 14.18
C GLU A 237 -28.02 -6.01 14.64
N PRO A 238 -29.19 -5.36 14.85
CA PRO A 238 -29.28 -4.01 15.41
C PRO A 238 -28.61 -3.96 16.78
N LYS A 239 -27.62 -3.08 16.95
CA LYS A 239 -26.93 -2.89 18.23
C LYS A 239 -27.58 -1.75 19.01
N LEU A 240 -28.08 -2.03 20.19
CA LEU A 240 -28.54 -1.00 21.11
C LEU A 240 -27.35 -0.16 21.57
N ILE A 241 -27.37 1.17 21.34
CA ILE A 241 -26.31 2.10 21.73
C ILE A 241 -26.67 2.80 23.04
N GLY A 242 -27.94 3.11 23.24
CA GLY A 242 -28.39 3.86 24.42
C GLY A 242 -29.84 4.29 24.29
N LYS A 243 -30.22 5.25 25.14
CA LYS A 243 -31.56 5.89 25.14
C LYS A 243 -31.42 7.36 24.87
N ASN A 244 -32.42 7.96 24.22
CA ASN A 244 -32.51 9.39 24.05
C ASN A 244 -33.08 10.06 25.33
N ASP A 245 -33.09 11.40 25.33
CA ASP A 245 -33.62 12.20 26.47
C ASP A 245 -35.11 11.93 26.78
N LEU A 246 -35.85 11.31 25.85
CA LEU A 246 -37.25 10.89 25.98
C LEU A 246 -37.42 9.43 26.42
N GLY A 247 -36.30 8.71 26.72
CA GLY A 247 -36.30 7.33 27.17
C GLY A 247 -36.47 6.29 26.08
N LYS A 248 -36.48 6.66 24.78
CA LYS A 248 -36.59 5.75 23.65
C LYS A 248 -35.23 5.13 23.30
N ASP A 249 -35.25 3.86 22.91
CA ASP A 249 -34.04 3.13 22.56
C ASP A 249 -33.46 3.58 21.22
N ILE A 250 -32.11 3.72 21.18
CA ILE A 250 -31.36 4.10 19.99
C ILE A 250 -30.60 2.87 19.49
N PHE A 251 -30.95 2.41 18.29
CA PHE A 251 -30.29 1.29 17.63
C PHE A 251 -29.38 1.76 16.51
N LEU A 252 -28.17 1.20 16.46
CA LEU A 252 -27.30 1.29 15.29
C LEU A 252 -27.65 0.16 14.34
N LYS A 253 -28.14 0.51 13.15
CA LYS A 253 -28.45 -0.42 12.06
C LYS A 253 -27.57 -0.16 10.86
N ASN A 254 -27.36 -1.16 10.03
CA ASN A 254 -26.63 -1.03 8.78
C ASN A 254 -27.61 -0.94 7.60
N GLY A 255 -27.55 0.14 6.84
CA GLY A 255 -28.40 0.39 5.69
C GLY A 255 -27.63 0.36 4.36
N ARG A 256 -28.35 0.55 3.26
CA ARG A 256 -27.79 0.55 1.88
C ARG A 256 -26.67 1.60 1.69
N PHE A 257 -26.70 2.69 2.47
CA PHE A 257 -25.77 3.81 2.37
C PHE A 257 -24.78 3.86 3.54
N GLY A 258 -24.74 2.84 4.39
CA GLY A 258 -23.89 2.75 5.58
C GLY A 258 -24.65 2.65 6.88
N PRO A 259 -23.95 2.72 8.03
CA PRO A 259 -24.58 2.66 9.34
C PRO A 259 -25.44 3.89 9.60
N TYR A 260 -26.64 3.69 10.20
CA TYR A 260 -27.54 4.76 10.59
C TYR A 260 -28.14 4.47 11.97
N LEU A 261 -28.59 5.54 12.63
CA LEU A 261 -29.28 5.45 13.90
C LEU A 261 -30.79 5.40 13.67
N GLN A 262 -31.45 4.47 14.34
CA GLN A 262 -32.91 4.35 14.37
C GLN A 262 -33.38 4.48 15.81
N PHE A 263 -34.43 5.28 16.00
CA PHE A 263 -35.15 5.44 17.28
C PHE A 263 -36.41 4.58 17.25
N GLU A 264 -36.72 3.93 18.34
CA GLU A 264 -38.01 3.27 18.56
C GLU A 264 -39.04 4.18 19.25
#